data_27fa35bdd5c6e3e517d5b02df6382104
#
_entry.id   27fa35bdd5c6e3e517d5b02df6382104
#
_cell.length_a   1.000
_cell.length_b   1.000
_cell.length_c   1.000
_cell.angle_alpha   90.00
_cell.angle_beta   90.00
_cell.angle_gamma   90.00
#
_symmetry.space_group_name_H-M   'P 1'
#
loop_
_entity.id
_entity.type
_entity.pdbx_description
1 polymer ?
#
loop_
_entity_poly.entity_id
_entity_poly.type
_entity_poly.pdbx_seq_one_letter_code
_entity_poly.pdbx_strand_id
1 'polypeptide(L)'
;MIRRNGFTDETLGWRSWLVPVRLADASPLQLEVLDESHAQSRTSPYYLTLAHQPRMLRHRSAAYNAIMYAPGGLPRAERELGAMVVSVTNGCVYCTSVHAQRFEQLAKRSDIVEQVFDDPKSAGTTERERAIAHFAVAVTERPHALGADDIAPLRAVGMDEEEIIDLLHAVAIFGWANRLMQNLGEPAGGATS
;
A
#
# COMPACT_ATOMS: atom_id res chain seq x y z
N MET A 1 -18.49 -1.84 -6.72
CA MET A 1 -17.71 -0.79 -7.43
C MET A 1 -17.94 0.52 -6.71
N ILE A 2 -16.90 1.07 -6.13
CA ILE A 2 -16.90 2.33 -5.38
C ILE A 2 -16.04 3.33 -6.14
N ARG A 3 -16.55 4.54 -6.35
CA ARG A 3 -15.82 5.68 -6.91
C ARG A 3 -16.12 6.92 -6.10
N ARG A 4 -15.11 7.53 -5.49
CA ARG A 4 -15.22 8.73 -4.66
C ARG A 4 -13.94 9.57 -4.77
N ASN A 5 -14.07 10.85 -4.91
CA ASN A 5 -12.95 11.80 -4.84
C ASN A 5 -11.75 11.44 -5.74
N GLY A 6 -11.99 10.82 -6.92
CA GLY A 6 -10.95 10.38 -7.84
C GLY A 6 -10.35 9.01 -7.53
N PHE A 7 -10.77 8.34 -6.46
CA PHE A 7 -10.36 6.98 -6.12
C PHE A 7 -11.38 5.93 -6.56
N THR A 8 -10.94 4.70 -6.72
CA THR A 8 -11.79 3.55 -7.12
C THR A 8 -11.25 2.25 -6.54
N ASP A 9 -12.15 1.29 -6.31
CA ASP A 9 -11.85 -0.11 -6.00
C ASP A 9 -11.72 -0.99 -7.25
N GLU A 10 -11.86 -0.41 -8.45
CA GLU A 10 -11.66 -1.15 -9.70
C GLU A 10 -10.20 -1.51 -9.94
N THR A 11 -9.97 -2.62 -10.62
CA THR A 11 -8.63 -3.00 -11.06
C THR A 11 -8.11 -2.01 -12.09
N LEU A 12 -7.02 -1.34 -11.74
CA LEU A 12 -6.31 -0.42 -12.63
C LEU A 12 -5.03 -1.06 -13.17
N GLY A 13 -4.65 -0.72 -14.39
CA GLY A 13 -3.29 -0.87 -14.87
C GLY A 13 -2.38 0.24 -14.36
N TRP A 14 -1.09 0.13 -14.65
CA TRP A 14 -0.12 1.17 -14.41
C TRP A 14 0.83 1.30 -15.61
N ARG A 15 1.06 2.52 -16.06
CA ARG A 15 1.93 2.83 -17.21
C ARG A 15 3.19 3.53 -16.73
N SER A 16 4.35 2.95 -17.04
CA SER A 16 5.64 3.56 -16.73
C SER A 16 5.93 4.74 -17.64
N TRP A 17 6.55 5.78 -17.10
CA TRP A 17 7.16 6.86 -17.87
C TRP A 17 8.60 6.55 -18.32
N LEU A 18 9.26 5.62 -17.64
CA LEU A 18 10.54 5.07 -18.06
C LEU A 18 10.30 3.84 -18.93
N VAL A 19 11.26 3.52 -19.79
CA VAL A 19 11.21 2.28 -20.58
C VAL A 19 11.45 1.09 -19.64
N PRO A 20 10.48 0.18 -19.45
CA PRO A 20 10.69 -0.99 -18.60
C PRO A 20 11.77 -1.93 -19.18
N VAL A 21 12.42 -2.69 -18.34
CA VAL A 21 13.35 -3.76 -18.78
C VAL A 21 12.58 -4.75 -19.66
N ARG A 22 13.09 -5.01 -20.87
CA ARG A 22 12.54 -6.05 -21.73
C ARG A 22 13.11 -7.40 -21.30
N LEU A 23 12.26 -8.39 -21.08
CA LEU A 23 12.70 -9.70 -20.59
C LEU A 23 13.73 -10.38 -21.52
N ALA A 24 13.60 -10.13 -22.85
CA ALA A 24 14.55 -10.66 -23.83
C ALA A 24 15.99 -10.13 -23.68
N ASP A 25 16.13 -8.94 -23.09
CA ASP A 25 17.43 -8.27 -22.89
C ASP A 25 17.85 -8.27 -21.42
N ALA A 26 17.06 -8.87 -20.55
CA ALA A 26 17.30 -8.86 -19.11
C ALA A 26 18.51 -9.71 -18.73
N SER A 27 19.35 -9.18 -17.84
CA SER A 27 20.45 -9.93 -17.27
C SER A 27 19.96 -11.08 -16.37
N PRO A 28 20.77 -12.12 -16.13
CA PRO A 28 20.42 -13.21 -15.22
C PRO A 28 19.97 -12.71 -13.84
N LEU A 29 20.65 -11.70 -13.27
CA LEU A 29 20.29 -11.10 -11.98
C LEU A 29 18.92 -10.42 -12.01
N GLN A 30 18.56 -9.73 -13.10
CA GLN A 30 17.25 -9.11 -13.23
C GLN A 30 16.14 -10.15 -13.29
N LEU A 31 16.33 -11.24 -14.04
CA LEU A 31 15.37 -12.33 -14.12
C LEU A 31 15.18 -13.02 -12.77
N GLU A 32 16.28 -13.37 -12.09
CA GLU A 32 16.27 -13.97 -10.75
C GLU A 32 15.48 -13.10 -9.75
N VAL A 33 15.78 -11.81 -9.69
CA VAL A 33 15.13 -10.90 -8.75
C VAL A 33 13.65 -10.68 -9.07
N LEU A 34 13.27 -10.68 -10.34
CA LEU A 34 11.87 -10.63 -10.73
C LEU A 34 11.13 -11.87 -10.21
N ASP A 35 11.70 -13.06 -10.33
CA ASP A 35 11.09 -14.30 -9.84
C ASP A 35 10.94 -14.32 -8.32
N GLU A 36 11.92 -13.76 -7.59
CA GLU A 36 11.88 -13.64 -6.13
C GLU A 36 10.85 -12.60 -5.64
N SER A 37 10.46 -11.64 -6.49
CA SER A 37 9.70 -10.47 -6.05
C SER A 37 8.20 -10.72 -5.92
N HIS A 38 7.52 -11.12 -6.99
CA HIS A 38 6.07 -11.29 -7.02
C HIS A 38 5.65 -12.15 -8.21
N ALA A 39 4.57 -12.91 -8.08
CA ALA A 39 4.08 -13.80 -9.13
C ALA A 39 3.83 -13.09 -10.49
N GLN A 40 3.46 -11.83 -10.46
CA GLN A 40 3.21 -11.02 -11.67
C GLN A 40 4.38 -10.08 -12.04
N SER A 41 5.54 -10.18 -11.40
CA SER A 41 6.66 -9.25 -11.59
C SER A 41 7.14 -9.18 -13.04
N ARG A 42 7.13 -10.29 -13.76
CA ARG A 42 7.54 -10.37 -15.18
C ARG A 42 6.56 -9.73 -16.16
N THR A 43 5.33 -9.44 -15.74
CA THR A 43 4.29 -8.80 -16.56
C THR A 43 3.92 -7.41 -16.06
N SER A 44 4.34 -7.04 -14.86
CA SER A 44 4.05 -5.74 -14.28
C SER A 44 5.02 -4.68 -14.78
N PRO A 45 4.55 -3.62 -15.46
CA PRO A 45 5.40 -2.51 -15.89
C PRO A 45 6.16 -1.88 -14.71
N TYR A 46 5.56 -1.84 -13.53
CA TYR A 46 6.21 -1.32 -12.32
C TYR A 46 7.43 -2.15 -11.91
N TYR A 47 7.30 -3.47 -11.78
CA TYR A 47 8.43 -4.33 -11.43
C TYR A 47 9.51 -4.34 -12.50
N LEU A 48 9.11 -4.36 -13.78
CA LEU A 48 10.05 -4.27 -14.90
C LEU A 48 10.81 -2.93 -14.92
N THR A 49 10.18 -1.84 -14.48
CA THR A 49 10.85 -0.55 -14.32
C THR A 49 11.84 -0.59 -13.15
N LEU A 50 11.45 -1.15 -12.00
CA LEU A 50 12.34 -1.28 -10.84
C LEU A 50 13.50 -2.25 -11.08
N ALA A 51 13.37 -3.18 -12.02
CA ALA A 51 14.41 -4.13 -12.39
C ALA A 51 15.65 -3.49 -13.02
N HIS A 52 15.62 -2.20 -13.37
CA HIS A 52 16.83 -1.45 -13.68
C HIS A 52 17.82 -1.38 -12.51
N GLN A 53 17.32 -1.55 -11.27
CA GLN A 53 18.13 -1.65 -10.06
C GLN A 53 17.83 -2.98 -9.34
N PRO A 54 18.27 -4.13 -9.87
CA PRO A 54 17.82 -5.43 -9.40
C PRO A 54 18.18 -5.69 -7.92
N ARG A 55 19.34 -5.24 -7.45
CA ARG A 55 19.72 -5.39 -6.03
C ARG A 55 18.79 -4.62 -5.11
N MET A 56 18.40 -3.40 -5.47
CA MET A 56 17.43 -2.61 -4.70
C MET A 56 16.05 -3.26 -4.72
N LEU A 57 15.62 -3.75 -5.88
CA LEU A 57 14.35 -4.47 -6.03
C LEU A 57 14.29 -5.71 -5.13
N ARG A 58 15.39 -6.48 -5.02
CA ARG A 58 15.50 -7.65 -4.12
C ARG A 58 15.24 -7.24 -2.67
N HIS A 59 15.95 -6.24 -2.17
CA HIS A 59 15.78 -5.78 -0.79
C HIS A 59 14.40 -5.17 -0.53
N ARG A 60 13.88 -4.39 -1.48
CA ARG A 60 12.52 -3.85 -1.43
C ARG A 60 11.48 -4.97 -1.32
N SER A 61 11.60 -5.99 -2.17
CA SER A 61 10.64 -7.10 -2.21
C SER A 61 10.71 -7.96 -0.95
N ALA A 62 11.89 -8.21 -0.42
CA ALA A 62 12.07 -8.92 0.85
C ALA A 62 11.42 -8.16 2.01
N ALA A 63 11.68 -6.85 2.12
CA ALA A 63 11.06 -6.00 3.15
C ALA A 63 9.53 -5.95 3.00
N TYR A 64 9.05 -5.74 1.78
CA TYR A 64 7.60 -5.72 1.48
C TYR A 64 6.90 -7.02 1.88
N ASN A 65 7.50 -8.16 1.51
CA ASN A 65 6.94 -9.47 1.83
C ASN A 65 6.95 -9.73 3.34
N ALA A 66 8.00 -9.34 4.05
CA ALA A 66 8.06 -9.45 5.50
C ALA A 66 6.97 -8.59 6.18
N ILE A 67 6.81 -7.33 5.75
CA ILE A 67 5.84 -6.41 6.34
C ILE A 67 4.40 -6.85 6.02
N MET A 68 4.11 -7.17 4.77
CA MET A 68 2.71 -7.35 4.34
C MET A 68 2.23 -8.81 4.42
N TYR A 69 3.12 -9.80 4.35
CA TYR A 69 2.72 -11.21 4.22
C TYR A 69 3.22 -12.13 5.33
N ALA A 70 4.11 -11.69 6.21
CA ALA A 70 4.54 -12.51 7.34
C ALA A 70 3.35 -12.89 8.22
N PRO A 71 3.29 -14.14 8.71
CA PRO A 71 2.26 -14.58 9.66
C PRO A 71 2.50 -13.94 11.03
N GLY A 72 1.43 -13.81 11.81
CA GLY A 72 1.48 -13.21 13.16
C GLY A 72 1.34 -11.69 13.13
N GLY A 73 1.43 -11.04 14.29
CA GLY A 73 1.27 -9.60 14.46
C GLY A 73 -0.06 -9.06 13.96
N LEU A 74 -0.03 -7.87 13.36
CA LEU A 74 -1.22 -7.20 12.88
C LEU A 74 -1.94 -8.02 11.79
N PRO A 75 -3.27 -8.26 11.92
CA PRO A 75 -4.05 -8.97 10.91
C PRO A 75 -3.87 -8.38 9.51
N ARG A 76 -3.76 -9.26 8.51
CA ARG A 76 -3.48 -8.83 7.12
C ARG A 76 -4.49 -7.80 6.60
N ALA A 77 -5.77 -7.92 6.91
CA ALA A 77 -6.78 -6.94 6.50
C ALA A 77 -6.49 -5.55 7.07
N GLU A 78 -6.00 -5.47 8.30
CA GLU A 78 -5.66 -4.21 8.96
C GLU A 78 -4.38 -3.59 8.40
N ARG A 79 -3.40 -4.40 7.98
CA ARG A 79 -2.22 -3.92 7.21
C ARG A 79 -2.66 -3.33 5.87
N GLU A 80 -3.62 -3.95 5.19
CA GLU A 80 -4.19 -3.42 3.93
C GLU A 80 -5.00 -2.14 4.16
N LEU A 81 -5.72 -2.03 5.30
CA LEU A 81 -6.41 -0.80 5.69
C LEU A 81 -5.41 0.35 5.88
N GLY A 82 -4.34 0.14 6.64
CA GLY A 82 -3.27 1.14 6.81
C GLY A 82 -2.67 1.55 5.47
N ALA A 83 -2.35 0.59 4.61
CA ALA A 83 -1.81 0.83 3.27
C ALA A 83 -2.78 1.62 2.36
N MET A 84 -4.08 1.34 2.42
CA MET A 84 -5.11 2.07 1.69
C MET A 84 -5.22 3.51 2.18
N VAL A 85 -5.29 3.72 3.49
CA VAL A 85 -5.35 5.06 4.10
C VAL A 85 -4.16 5.92 3.69
N VAL A 86 -2.94 5.39 3.79
CA VAL A 86 -1.72 6.10 3.32
C VAL A 86 -1.81 6.44 1.84
N SER A 87 -2.31 5.51 1.03
CA SER A 87 -2.38 5.69 -0.42
C SER A 87 -3.37 6.78 -0.80
N VAL A 88 -4.52 6.86 -0.12
CA VAL A 88 -5.49 7.96 -0.28
C VAL A 88 -4.87 9.28 0.18
N THR A 89 -4.27 9.32 1.37
CA THR A 89 -3.64 10.51 1.94
C THR A 89 -2.54 11.07 1.02
N ASN A 90 -1.78 10.20 0.36
CA ASN A 90 -0.74 10.58 -0.60
C ASN A 90 -1.28 10.82 -2.03
N GLY A 91 -2.56 10.59 -2.31
CA GLY A 91 -3.16 10.74 -3.64
C GLY A 91 -2.72 9.68 -4.65
N CYS A 92 -2.24 8.51 -4.22
CA CYS A 92 -1.82 7.43 -5.12
C CYS A 92 -3.00 6.58 -5.57
N VAL A 93 -3.66 6.98 -6.66
CA VAL A 93 -4.88 6.32 -7.17
C VAL A 93 -4.67 4.83 -7.45
N TYR A 94 -3.58 4.45 -8.11
CA TYR A 94 -3.27 3.04 -8.38
C TYR A 94 -3.10 2.23 -7.09
N CYS A 95 -2.30 2.72 -6.15
CA CYS A 95 -2.07 2.02 -4.89
C CYS A 95 -3.37 1.88 -4.09
N THR A 96 -4.17 2.95 -4.05
CA THR A 96 -5.48 2.95 -3.38
C THR A 96 -6.37 1.84 -3.94
N SER A 97 -6.48 1.71 -5.27
CA SER A 97 -7.32 0.68 -5.88
C SER A 97 -6.86 -0.74 -5.51
N VAL A 98 -5.55 -0.98 -5.50
CA VAL A 98 -4.97 -2.29 -5.13
C VAL A 98 -5.29 -2.66 -3.68
N HIS A 99 -5.09 -1.70 -2.75
CA HIS A 99 -5.28 -1.96 -1.32
C HIS A 99 -6.75 -2.03 -0.92
N ALA A 100 -7.63 -1.27 -1.59
CA ALA A 100 -9.08 -1.39 -1.44
C ALA A 100 -9.55 -2.81 -1.80
N GLN A 101 -9.18 -3.31 -2.99
CA GLN A 101 -9.52 -4.67 -3.40
C GLN A 101 -8.97 -5.74 -2.45
N ARG A 102 -7.74 -5.58 -1.98
CA ARG A 102 -7.13 -6.53 -1.03
C ARG A 102 -7.85 -6.52 0.31
N PHE A 103 -8.18 -5.33 0.82
CA PHE A 103 -8.98 -5.21 2.04
C PHE A 103 -10.33 -5.92 1.88
N GLU A 104 -11.08 -5.63 0.81
CA GLU A 104 -12.38 -6.25 0.54
C GLU A 104 -12.31 -7.79 0.43
N GLN A 105 -11.27 -8.29 -0.23
CA GLN A 105 -11.04 -9.73 -0.36
C GLN A 105 -10.79 -10.41 1.00
N LEU A 106 -10.09 -9.74 1.91
CA LEU A 106 -9.71 -10.28 3.21
C LEU A 106 -10.81 -10.07 4.26
N ALA A 107 -11.37 -8.87 4.34
CA ALA A 107 -12.38 -8.50 5.33
C ALA A 107 -13.79 -8.94 4.93
N LYS A 108 -14.04 -9.29 3.65
CA LYS A 108 -15.36 -9.65 3.09
C LYS A 108 -16.41 -8.56 3.24
N ARG A 109 -15.97 -7.30 3.20
CA ARG A 109 -16.80 -6.09 3.32
C ARG A 109 -16.14 -4.92 2.64
N SER A 110 -16.94 -3.89 2.29
CA SER A 110 -16.47 -2.71 1.54
C SER A 110 -16.88 -1.36 2.17
N ASP A 111 -17.65 -1.38 3.24
CA ASP A 111 -18.22 -0.17 3.86
C ASP A 111 -17.15 0.83 4.34
N ILE A 112 -16.00 0.35 4.83
CA ILE A 112 -14.89 1.23 5.22
C ILE A 112 -14.14 1.79 4.01
N VAL A 113 -14.12 1.10 2.87
CA VAL A 113 -13.45 1.57 1.66
C VAL A 113 -14.07 2.88 1.19
N GLU A 114 -15.41 2.97 1.19
CA GLU A 114 -16.13 4.20 0.84
C GLU A 114 -15.78 5.35 1.79
N GLN A 115 -15.73 5.07 3.11
CA GLN A 115 -15.37 6.07 4.12
C GLN A 115 -13.93 6.58 3.93
N VAL A 116 -12.97 5.69 3.67
CA VAL A 116 -11.57 6.08 3.43
C VAL A 116 -11.44 6.93 2.16
N PHE A 117 -12.21 6.62 1.12
CA PHE A 117 -12.22 7.42 -0.12
C PHE A 117 -12.86 8.79 0.08
N ASP A 118 -13.85 8.92 0.99
CA ASP A 118 -14.49 10.19 1.30
C ASP A 118 -13.61 11.05 2.20
N ASP A 119 -13.20 10.53 3.34
CA ASP A 119 -12.28 11.20 4.28
C ASP A 119 -11.53 10.17 5.14
N PRO A 120 -10.25 9.91 4.84
CA PRO A 120 -9.46 8.94 5.60
C PRO A 120 -9.27 9.30 7.08
N LYS A 121 -9.43 10.60 7.46
CA LYS A 121 -9.26 11.05 8.86
C LYS A 121 -10.40 10.59 9.76
N SER A 122 -11.60 10.47 9.21
CA SER A 122 -12.81 10.06 9.94
C SER A 122 -13.22 8.61 9.68
N ALA A 123 -12.49 7.89 8.83
CA ALA A 123 -12.84 6.54 8.40
C ALA A 123 -12.72 5.51 9.54
N GLY A 124 -13.63 4.56 9.55
CA GLY A 124 -13.64 3.42 10.48
C GLY A 124 -15.03 3.11 11.01
N THR A 125 -15.44 1.85 10.92
CA THR A 125 -16.73 1.38 11.45
C THR A 125 -16.60 0.89 12.90
N THR A 126 -15.39 0.48 13.29
CA THR A 126 -15.05 0.10 14.67
C THR A 126 -14.04 1.10 15.27
N GLU A 127 -13.92 1.10 16.59
CA GLU A 127 -12.90 1.93 17.26
C GLU A 127 -11.48 1.55 16.83
N ARG A 128 -11.23 0.25 16.61
CA ARG A 128 -9.93 -0.24 16.16
C ARG A 128 -9.60 0.25 14.74
N GLU A 129 -10.55 0.20 13.82
CA GLU A 129 -10.36 0.74 12.46
C GLU A 129 -10.15 2.25 12.46
N ARG A 130 -10.90 2.99 13.29
CA ARG A 130 -10.70 4.45 13.45
C ARG A 130 -9.31 4.77 13.98
N ALA A 131 -8.82 4.03 14.98
CA ALA A 131 -7.50 4.21 15.53
C ALA A 131 -6.41 3.93 14.46
N ILE A 132 -6.55 2.86 13.68
CA ILE A 132 -5.64 2.53 12.57
C ILE A 132 -5.64 3.62 11.51
N ALA A 133 -6.81 4.06 11.05
CA ALA A 133 -6.93 5.09 10.02
C ALA A 133 -6.35 6.43 10.49
N HIS A 134 -6.70 6.86 11.70
CA HIS A 134 -6.19 8.10 12.28
C HIS A 134 -4.67 8.07 12.44
N PHE A 135 -4.10 6.96 12.93
CA PHE A 135 -2.65 6.81 13.08
C PHE A 135 -1.95 6.80 11.71
N ALA A 136 -2.49 6.09 10.72
CA ALA A 136 -1.92 6.05 9.37
C ALA A 136 -1.89 7.44 8.71
N VAL A 137 -2.96 8.23 8.86
CA VAL A 137 -2.98 9.64 8.41
C VAL A 137 -1.94 10.47 9.15
N ALA A 138 -1.86 10.35 10.48
CA ALA A 138 -0.93 11.12 11.30
C ALA A 138 0.54 10.85 10.93
N VAL A 139 0.91 9.57 10.75
CA VAL A 139 2.25 9.17 10.27
C VAL A 139 2.56 9.75 8.89
N THR A 140 1.55 9.85 8.03
CA THR A 140 1.75 10.32 6.64
C THR A 140 1.87 11.84 6.56
N GLU A 141 1.02 12.58 7.27
CA GLU A 141 0.93 14.05 7.18
C GLU A 141 1.93 14.77 8.11
N ARG A 142 2.18 14.20 9.29
CA ARG A 142 2.99 14.88 10.34
C ARG A 142 3.97 13.95 11.07
N PRO A 143 4.81 13.18 10.36
CA PRO A 143 5.68 12.16 10.99
C PRO A 143 6.64 12.74 12.02
N HIS A 144 7.00 14.02 11.89
CA HIS A 144 7.90 14.74 12.79
C HIS A 144 7.23 15.21 14.12
N ALA A 145 5.91 15.13 14.19
CA ALA A 145 5.12 15.62 15.33
C ALA A 145 4.40 14.50 16.07
N LEU A 146 4.70 13.22 15.76
CA LEU A 146 4.15 12.08 16.49
C LEU A 146 4.78 11.91 17.84
N GLY A 147 3.97 11.49 18.82
CA GLY A 147 4.40 11.23 20.19
C GLY A 147 3.66 10.05 20.82
N ALA A 148 3.89 9.86 22.13
CA ALA A 148 3.25 8.79 22.89
C ALA A 148 1.71 8.87 22.86
N ASP A 149 1.16 10.09 22.78
CA ASP A 149 -0.28 10.32 22.74
C ASP A 149 -0.94 9.83 21.44
N ASP A 150 -0.17 9.74 20.34
CA ASP A 150 -0.66 9.17 19.06
C ASP A 150 -0.70 7.63 19.11
N ILE A 151 0.09 6.99 19.96
CA ILE A 151 0.13 5.54 20.15
C ILE A 151 -0.93 5.08 21.17
N ALA A 152 -1.26 5.92 22.15
CA ALA A 152 -2.22 5.56 23.21
C ALA A 152 -3.59 5.06 22.68
N PRO A 153 -4.20 5.65 21.63
CA PRO A 153 -5.45 5.13 21.06
C PRO A 153 -5.33 3.70 20.49
N LEU A 154 -4.17 3.34 19.91
CA LEU A 154 -3.94 1.98 19.39
C LEU A 154 -3.90 0.96 20.53
N ARG A 155 -3.23 1.29 21.63
CA ARG A 155 -3.25 0.44 22.83
C ARG A 155 -4.63 0.34 23.47
N ALA A 156 -5.39 1.43 23.48
CA ALA A 156 -6.74 1.46 24.06
C ALA A 156 -7.72 0.52 23.32
N VAL A 157 -7.49 0.25 22.03
CA VAL A 157 -8.26 -0.72 21.26
C VAL A 157 -7.64 -2.12 21.25
N GLY A 158 -6.68 -2.40 22.14
CA GLY A 158 -6.10 -3.71 22.39
C GLY A 158 -4.99 -4.13 21.42
N MET A 159 -4.36 -3.20 20.71
CA MET A 159 -3.16 -3.51 19.92
C MET A 159 -1.95 -3.66 20.83
N ASP A 160 -1.18 -4.71 20.64
CA ASP A 160 0.10 -4.90 21.30
C ASP A 160 1.24 -4.19 20.54
N GLU A 161 2.45 -4.26 21.07
CA GLU A 161 3.62 -3.60 20.51
C GLU A 161 4.01 -4.16 19.13
N GLU A 162 3.82 -5.46 18.88
CA GLU A 162 4.10 -6.07 17.59
C GLU A 162 3.13 -5.57 16.53
N GLU A 163 1.82 -5.54 16.84
CA GLU A 163 0.79 -5.02 15.94
C GLU A 163 0.99 -3.53 15.61
N ILE A 164 1.40 -2.72 16.59
CA ILE A 164 1.67 -1.29 16.40
C ILE A 164 2.89 -1.08 15.49
N ILE A 165 3.95 -1.85 15.68
CA ILE A 165 5.14 -1.80 14.82
C ILE A 165 4.80 -2.26 13.41
N ASP A 166 4.01 -3.32 13.24
CA ASP A 166 3.55 -3.81 11.94
C ASP A 166 2.74 -2.75 11.20
N LEU A 167 1.83 -2.06 11.91
CA LEU A 167 1.06 -0.96 11.33
C LEU A 167 1.99 0.17 10.85
N LEU A 168 2.94 0.58 11.71
CA LEU A 168 3.90 1.63 11.35
C LEU A 168 4.74 1.23 10.13
N HIS A 169 5.20 -0.02 10.06
CA HIS A 169 5.94 -0.53 8.90
C HIS A 169 5.09 -0.54 7.64
N ALA A 170 3.81 -1.00 7.71
CA ALA A 170 2.90 -0.98 6.57
C ALA A 170 2.67 0.45 6.07
N VAL A 171 2.43 1.40 6.97
CA VAL A 171 2.26 2.82 6.63
C VAL A 171 3.54 3.39 5.98
N ALA A 172 4.71 3.14 6.57
CA ALA A 172 5.97 3.70 6.11
C ALA A 172 6.39 3.15 4.74
N ILE A 173 6.24 1.82 4.50
CA ILE A 173 6.61 1.24 3.21
C ILE A 173 5.70 1.73 2.09
N PHE A 174 4.41 2.01 2.37
CA PHE A 174 3.52 2.61 1.38
C PHE A 174 3.75 4.10 1.22
N GLY A 175 4.21 4.81 2.23
CA GLY A 175 4.75 6.15 2.06
C GLY A 175 5.89 6.22 1.03
N TRP A 176 6.76 5.20 1.00
CA TRP A 176 7.80 5.04 0.00
C TRP A 176 7.25 4.56 -1.36
N ALA A 177 6.45 3.48 -1.37
CA ALA A 177 5.92 2.89 -2.60
C ALA A 177 5.05 3.86 -3.40
N ASN A 178 4.19 4.65 -2.72
CA ASN A 178 3.37 5.66 -3.39
C ASN A 178 4.22 6.68 -4.14
N ARG A 179 5.33 7.14 -3.54
CA ARG A 179 6.25 8.09 -4.19
C ARG A 179 6.89 7.49 -5.44
N LEU A 180 7.27 6.21 -5.41
CA LEU A 180 7.79 5.54 -6.61
C LEU A 180 6.70 5.42 -7.70
N MET A 181 5.49 4.96 -7.32
CA MET A 181 4.39 4.79 -8.26
C MET A 181 3.99 6.09 -8.95
N GLN A 182 3.91 7.18 -8.18
CA GLN A 182 3.48 8.49 -8.69
C GLN A 182 4.57 9.26 -9.46
N ASN A 183 5.86 8.92 -9.27
CA ASN A 183 6.96 9.63 -9.90
C ASN A 183 7.69 8.80 -10.97
N LEU A 184 7.26 7.58 -11.22
CA LEU A 184 7.76 6.71 -12.28
C LEU A 184 6.71 6.34 -13.33
N GLY A 185 5.44 6.71 -13.08
CA GLY A 185 4.34 6.37 -13.97
C GLY A 185 3.00 6.88 -13.48
N GLU A 186 1.95 6.40 -14.10
CA GLU A 186 0.57 6.81 -13.83
C GLU A 186 -0.40 5.63 -13.90
N PRO A 187 -1.57 5.71 -13.23
CA PRO A 187 -2.62 4.72 -13.40
C PRO A 187 -3.09 4.69 -14.86
N ALA A 188 -3.36 3.49 -15.37
CA ALA A 188 -3.85 3.26 -16.72
C ALA A 188 -5.05 2.32 -16.69
N GLY A 189 -6.07 2.59 -17.54
CA GLY A 189 -7.30 1.81 -17.53
C GLY A 189 -8.15 2.11 -16.28
N GLY A 190 -9.40 2.11 -16.43
CA GLY A 190 -10.42 2.64 -15.56
C GLY A 190 -11.20 3.60 -16.44
N ALA A 191 -12.49 3.39 -16.64
CA ALA A 191 -13.25 4.24 -17.53
C ALA A 191 -13.04 5.70 -17.17
N THR A 192 -12.40 6.45 -18.08
CA THR A 192 -12.40 7.92 -18.03
C THR A 192 -13.85 8.38 -18.08
N SER A 193 -14.30 8.98 -16.99
CA SER A 193 -15.56 9.74 -16.95
C SER A 193 -15.44 10.98 -17.79
#